data_a32196497bf5fee5bd413c7db701ccca
#
_entry.id   a32196497bf5fee5bd413c7db701ccca
#
_cell.length_a   1.000
_cell.length_b   1.000
_cell.length_c   1.000
_cell.angle_alpha   90.00
_cell.angle_beta   90.00
_cell.angle_gamma   90.00
#
_symmetry.space_group_name_H-M   'P 1'
#
loop_
_entity.id
_entity.type
_entity.pdbx_description
1 polymer ?
#
loop_
_entity_poly.entity_id
_entity_poly.type
_entity_poly.pdbx_seq_one_letter_code
_entity_poly.pdbx_strand_id
1 'polypeptide(L)'
;MPAHDNVDLDEIAKFEKLASRWWDPNSEFKPLHDINPLRAEWINERASVHGKTVLDVGCGGGLLCEALSHRGAHVTGIDMGEAPLSVARLHQLESGVEVDYIHSTAESLAEEWAGAFDVVTCLEMLEHVPDPSIVIQACADLCCS
;
A
#
# COMPACT_ATOMS: atom_id res chain seq x y z
N MET A 1 -10.79 18.25 -22.19
CA MET A 1 -11.21 17.07 -22.04
C MET A 1 -10.31 16.20 -21.39
N PRO A 2 -10.65 15.75 -20.46
CA PRO A 2 -9.82 14.83 -19.80
C PRO A 2 -9.76 13.51 -20.53
N ALA A 3 -8.58 12.96 -20.57
CA ALA A 3 -8.35 11.67 -21.19
C ALA A 3 -9.17 10.56 -20.56
N HIS A 4 -9.63 10.76 -19.36
CA HIS A 4 -10.44 9.75 -18.69
C HIS A 4 -11.80 9.54 -19.32
N ASP A 5 -12.27 10.48 -20.19
CA ASP A 5 -13.51 10.27 -20.92
C ASP A 5 -13.35 9.16 -21.95
N ASN A 6 -12.11 8.83 -22.33
CA ASN A 6 -11.80 7.72 -23.19
C ASN A 6 -11.32 6.54 -22.36
N VAL A 7 -12.25 5.87 -21.71
CA VAL A 7 -11.92 4.70 -20.92
C VAL A 7 -11.51 3.56 -21.84
N ASP A 8 -10.28 3.09 -21.68
CA ASP A 8 -9.76 1.97 -22.45
C ASP A 8 -10.19 0.66 -21.76
N LEU A 9 -11.17 -0.02 -22.37
CA LEU A 9 -11.67 -1.28 -21.83
C LEU A 9 -10.64 -2.38 -21.82
N ASP A 10 -9.70 -2.35 -22.79
CA ASP A 10 -8.58 -3.33 -22.80
C ASP A 10 -7.64 -3.11 -21.62
N GLU A 11 -7.39 -1.87 -21.26
CA GLU A 11 -6.56 -1.54 -20.11
C GLU A 11 -7.21 -1.94 -18.81
N ILE A 12 -8.51 -1.68 -18.67
CA ILE A 12 -9.29 -2.14 -17.51
C ILE A 12 -9.21 -3.65 -17.39
N ALA A 13 -9.38 -4.37 -18.49
CA ALA A 13 -9.28 -5.82 -18.50
C ALA A 13 -7.89 -6.31 -18.05
N LYS A 14 -6.83 -5.61 -18.44
CA LYS A 14 -5.46 -5.92 -18.01
C LYS A 14 -5.31 -5.75 -16.49
N PHE A 15 -5.86 -4.67 -15.94
CA PHE A 15 -5.82 -4.43 -14.49
C PHE A 15 -6.62 -5.50 -13.73
N GLU A 16 -7.77 -5.90 -14.26
CA GLU A 16 -8.57 -6.97 -13.65
C GLU A 16 -7.82 -8.30 -13.65
N LYS A 17 -7.12 -8.62 -14.75
CA LYS A 17 -6.29 -9.83 -14.83
C LYS A 17 -5.12 -9.77 -13.84
N LEU A 18 -4.46 -8.62 -13.77
CA LEU A 18 -3.37 -8.43 -12.82
C LEU A 18 -3.86 -8.54 -11.39
N ALA A 19 -5.01 -7.94 -11.07
CA ALA A 19 -5.60 -8.03 -9.74
C ALA A 19 -5.90 -9.49 -9.37
N SER A 20 -6.45 -10.24 -10.31
CA SER A 20 -6.77 -11.65 -10.11
C SER A 20 -5.51 -12.46 -9.79
N ARG A 21 -4.40 -12.22 -10.51
CA ARG A 21 -3.14 -12.90 -10.25
C ARG A 21 -2.50 -12.43 -8.94
N TRP A 22 -2.49 -11.12 -8.69
CA TRP A 22 -1.85 -10.54 -7.51
C TRP A 22 -2.43 -11.14 -6.23
N TRP A 23 -3.73 -11.29 -6.19
CA TRP A 23 -4.43 -11.80 -5.01
C TRP A 23 -4.63 -13.32 -5.01
N ASP A 24 -4.15 -14.01 -6.04
CA ASP A 24 -4.18 -15.48 -6.10
C ASP A 24 -2.96 -16.03 -5.37
N PRO A 25 -3.14 -16.74 -4.25
CA PRO A 25 -2.02 -17.26 -3.47
C PRO A 25 -1.25 -18.38 -4.18
N ASN A 26 -1.75 -18.85 -5.34
CA ASN A 26 -1.08 -19.87 -6.13
C ASN A 26 -0.42 -19.31 -7.40
N SER A 27 -0.42 -17.98 -7.56
CA SER A 27 0.20 -17.31 -8.70
C SER A 27 1.69 -17.02 -8.44
N GLU A 28 2.29 -16.24 -9.34
CA GLU A 28 3.66 -15.73 -9.18
C GLU A 28 3.85 -14.86 -7.92
N PHE A 29 2.75 -14.38 -7.33
CA PHE A 29 2.78 -13.59 -6.10
C PHE A 29 2.71 -14.42 -4.83
N LYS A 30 2.78 -15.75 -4.96
CA LYS A 30 2.74 -16.66 -3.80
C LYS A 30 3.73 -16.28 -2.69
N PRO A 31 5.01 -15.92 -2.99
CA PRO A 31 5.92 -15.54 -1.91
C PRO A 31 5.42 -14.38 -1.05
N LEU A 32 4.72 -13.42 -1.65
CA LEU A 32 4.13 -12.29 -0.89
C LEU A 32 2.99 -12.77 0.00
N HIS A 33 2.16 -13.69 -0.48
CA HIS A 33 1.08 -14.26 0.31
C HIS A 33 1.61 -15.08 1.48
N ASP A 34 2.69 -15.82 1.26
CA ASP A 34 3.28 -16.66 2.30
C ASP A 34 3.87 -15.80 3.44
N ILE A 35 4.50 -14.68 3.11
CA ILE A 35 5.17 -13.84 4.10
C ILE A 35 4.25 -12.79 4.72
N ASN A 36 3.16 -12.42 4.06
CA ASN A 36 2.30 -11.34 4.50
C ASN A 36 1.72 -11.51 5.91
N PRO A 37 1.19 -12.69 6.29
CA PRO A 37 0.68 -12.88 7.65
C PRO A 37 1.76 -12.72 8.71
N LEU A 38 2.98 -13.17 8.42
CA LEU A 38 4.11 -13.04 9.34
C LEU A 38 4.50 -11.59 9.53
N ARG A 39 4.52 -10.82 8.45
CA ARG A 39 4.82 -9.38 8.49
C ARG A 39 3.76 -8.62 9.27
N ALA A 40 2.49 -8.89 9.00
CA ALA A 40 1.39 -8.22 9.67
C ALA A 40 1.41 -8.52 11.17
N GLU A 41 1.66 -9.76 11.55
CA GLU A 41 1.75 -10.14 12.96
C GLU A 41 2.96 -9.50 13.63
N TRP A 42 4.11 -9.49 12.99
CA TRP A 42 5.31 -8.84 13.51
C TRP A 42 5.09 -7.36 13.78
N ILE A 43 4.44 -6.66 12.85
CA ILE A 43 4.11 -5.24 12.99
C ILE A 43 3.13 -5.04 14.15
N ASN A 44 2.08 -5.86 14.21
CA ASN A 44 1.07 -5.75 15.25
C ASN A 44 1.62 -6.02 16.66
N GLU A 45 2.52 -6.99 16.78
CA GLU A 45 3.17 -7.29 18.08
C GLU A 45 3.96 -6.08 18.59
N ARG A 46 4.57 -5.30 17.71
CA ARG A 46 5.41 -4.18 18.09
C ARG A 46 4.65 -2.86 18.22
N ALA A 47 3.62 -2.66 17.42
CA ALA A 47 2.96 -1.38 17.30
C ALA A 47 1.50 -1.38 17.78
N SER A 48 0.88 -2.56 17.97
CA SER A 48 -0.52 -2.68 18.39
C SER A 48 -1.42 -1.79 17.52
N VAL A 49 -1.57 -2.17 16.25
CA VAL A 49 -2.13 -1.29 15.22
C VAL A 49 -3.61 -0.96 15.37
N HIS A 50 -4.35 -1.68 16.19
CA HIS A 50 -5.78 -1.44 16.37
C HIS A 50 -6.07 0.01 16.76
N GLY A 51 -6.91 0.68 16.00
CA GLY A 51 -7.27 2.08 16.24
C GLY A 51 -6.21 3.10 15.85
N LYS A 52 -5.07 2.66 15.34
CA LYS A 52 -3.98 3.57 14.95
C LYS A 52 -4.01 3.90 13.46
N THR A 53 -3.45 5.06 13.13
CA THR A 53 -3.24 5.44 11.73
C THR A 53 -1.92 4.84 11.24
N VAL A 54 -1.99 4.10 10.15
CA VAL A 54 -0.84 3.41 9.57
C VAL A 54 -0.66 3.85 8.12
N LEU A 55 0.56 4.19 7.75
CA LEU A 55 0.94 4.43 6.37
C LEU A 55 1.84 3.31 5.88
N ASP A 56 1.49 2.68 4.75
CA ASP A 56 2.35 1.72 4.08
C ASP A 56 2.94 2.36 2.83
N VAL A 57 4.26 2.57 2.84
CA VAL A 57 5.01 3.17 1.74
C VAL A 57 5.45 2.06 0.78
N GLY A 58 5.07 2.20 -0.49
CA GLY A 58 5.29 1.15 -1.48
C GLY A 58 4.30 0.02 -1.30
N CYS A 59 3.02 0.34 -1.19
CA CYS A 59 1.99 -0.62 -0.80
C CYS A 59 1.66 -1.69 -1.86
N GLY A 60 2.05 -1.48 -3.12
CA GLY A 60 1.76 -2.44 -4.18
C GLY A 60 0.27 -2.72 -4.31
N GLY A 61 -0.08 -3.97 -4.46
CA GLY A 61 -1.46 -4.43 -4.62
C GLY A 61 -2.28 -4.50 -3.35
N GLY A 62 -1.74 -4.05 -2.21
CA GLY A 62 -2.51 -3.88 -1.00
C GLY A 62 -2.56 -5.05 -0.03
N LEU A 63 -1.73 -6.08 -0.21
CA LEU A 63 -1.75 -7.25 0.68
C LEU A 63 -1.54 -6.87 2.15
N LEU A 64 -0.51 -6.08 2.44
CA LEU A 64 -0.23 -5.67 3.82
C LEU A 64 -1.28 -4.67 4.31
N CYS A 65 -1.67 -3.71 3.48
CA CYS A 65 -2.70 -2.73 3.85
C CYS A 65 -3.99 -3.41 4.29
N GLU A 66 -4.47 -4.39 3.53
CA GLU A 66 -5.70 -5.10 3.91
C GLU A 66 -5.52 -5.92 5.18
N ALA A 67 -4.37 -6.58 5.35
CA ALA A 67 -4.09 -7.34 6.56
C ALA A 67 -4.09 -6.46 7.81
N LEU A 68 -3.50 -5.27 7.73
CA LEU A 68 -3.50 -4.32 8.85
C LEU A 68 -4.89 -3.72 9.08
N SER A 69 -5.63 -3.45 8.01
CA SER A 69 -7.01 -2.96 8.11
C SER A 69 -7.89 -3.99 8.83
N HIS A 70 -7.74 -5.28 8.54
CA HIS A 70 -8.46 -6.35 9.23
C HIS A 70 -8.13 -6.40 10.72
N ARG A 71 -6.98 -5.88 11.13
CA ARG A 71 -6.58 -5.79 12.53
C ARG A 71 -7.04 -4.49 13.21
N GLY A 72 -7.89 -3.73 12.53
CA GLY A 72 -8.49 -2.52 13.10
C GLY A 72 -7.69 -1.23 12.91
N ALA A 73 -6.65 -1.25 12.08
CA ALA A 73 -5.90 -0.04 11.76
C ALA A 73 -6.64 0.82 10.74
N HIS A 74 -6.40 2.12 10.80
CA HIS A 74 -6.82 3.06 9.75
C HIS A 74 -5.66 3.23 8.80
N VAL A 75 -5.73 2.58 7.64
CA VAL A 75 -4.58 2.40 6.75
C VAL A 75 -4.66 3.33 5.54
N THR A 76 -3.54 3.96 5.24
CA THR A 76 -3.27 4.65 3.97
C THR A 76 -2.12 3.93 3.29
N GLY A 77 -2.26 3.63 2.01
CA GLY A 77 -1.20 3.04 1.21
C GLY A 77 -0.79 3.98 0.10
N ILE A 78 0.51 4.16 -0.09
CA ILE A 78 1.02 4.95 -1.21
C ILE A 78 1.95 4.11 -2.07
N ASP A 79 1.91 4.38 -3.37
CA ASP A 79 2.78 3.71 -4.33
C ASP A 79 3.00 4.64 -5.52
N MET A 80 4.11 4.47 -6.21
CA MET A 80 4.41 5.23 -7.42
C MET A 80 3.84 4.57 -8.68
N GLY A 81 3.37 3.34 -8.59
CA GLY A 81 2.83 2.56 -9.70
C GLY A 81 1.32 2.64 -9.78
N GLU A 82 0.79 3.11 -10.91
CA GLU A 82 -0.65 3.13 -11.15
C GLU A 82 -1.25 1.73 -11.20
N ALA A 83 -0.53 0.78 -11.83
CA ALA A 83 -1.04 -0.58 -11.98
C ALA A 83 -1.23 -1.29 -10.63
N PRO A 84 -0.25 -1.31 -9.72
CA PRO A 84 -0.47 -1.90 -8.40
C PRO A 84 -1.58 -1.21 -7.62
N LEU A 85 -1.66 0.12 -7.67
CA LEU A 85 -2.72 0.85 -6.97
C LEU A 85 -4.10 0.51 -7.51
N SER A 86 -4.22 0.32 -8.82
CA SER A 86 -5.48 -0.11 -9.43
C SER A 86 -5.88 -1.49 -8.94
N VAL A 87 -4.91 -2.41 -8.80
CA VAL A 87 -5.13 -3.73 -8.21
C VAL A 87 -5.65 -3.60 -6.78
N ALA A 88 -4.99 -2.77 -5.97
CA ALA A 88 -5.38 -2.57 -4.58
C ALA A 88 -6.80 -2.01 -4.44
N ARG A 89 -7.12 -1.01 -5.25
CA ARG A 89 -8.45 -0.40 -5.25
C ARG A 89 -9.55 -1.37 -5.68
N LEU A 90 -9.28 -2.20 -6.69
CA LEU A 90 -10.25 -3.20 -7.13
C LEU A 90 -10.49 -4.27 -6.07
N HIS A 91 -9.43 -4.77 -5.46
CA HIS A 91 -9.58 -5.84 -4.48
C HIS A 91 -10.32 -5.39 -3.23
N GLN A 92 -10.14 -4.15 -2.78
CA GLN A 92 -10.84 -3.69 -1.58
C GLN A 92 -12.35 -3.63 -1.76
N LEU A 93 -12.85 -3.50 -2.99
CA LEU A 93 -14.27 -3.56 -3.27
C LEU A 93 -14.84 -4.95 -2.96
N GLU A 94 -14.06 -6.01 -3.18
CA GLU A 94 -14.45 -7.37 -2.86
C GLU A 94 -14.29 -7.68 -1.37
N SER A 95 -13.17 -7.25 -0.78
CA SER A 95 -12.88 -7.57 0.63
C SER A 95 -13.65 -6.72 1.63
N GLY A 96 -14.16 -5.57 1.20
CA GLY A 96 -14.93 -4.69 2.08
C GLY A 96 -14.13 -3.85 3.04
N VAL A 97 -12.79 -3.88 2.95
CA VAL A 97 -11.95 -3.02 3.80
C VAL A 97 -11.95 -1.58 3.26
N GLU A 98 -11.64 -0.64 4.12
CA GLU A 98 -11.52 0.77 3.75
C GLU A 98 -10.08 1.21 3.93
N VAL A 99 -9.34 1.29 2.84
CA VAL A 99 -7.96 1.77 2.79
C VAL A 99 -7.92 2.96 1.84
N ASP A 100 -7.22 4.01 2.24
CA ASP A 100 -6.99 5.17 1.37
C ASP A 100 -5.74 4.92 0.54
N TYR A 101 -5.90 4.67 -0.75
CA TYR A 101 -4.76 4.46 -1.66
C TYR A 101 -4.47 5.75 -2.42
N ILE A 102 -3.22 6.21 -2.36
CA ILE A 102 -2.78 7.47 -2.96
C ILE A 102 -1.57 7.22 -3.86
N HIS A 103 -1.62 7.74 -5.07
CA HIS A 103 -0.48 7.73 -6.00
C HIS A 103 0.47 8.85 -5.60
N SER A 104 1.52 8.52 -4.87
CA SER A 104 2.46 9.51 -4.32
C SER A 104 3.78 8.86 -3.93
N THR A 105 4.81 9.67 -3.82
CA THR A 105 6.04 9.31 -3.13
C THR A 105 5.91 9.68 -1.64
N ALA A 106 6.75 9.08 -0.81
CA ALA A 106 6.80 9.43 0.60
C ALA A 106 7.22 10.90 0.80
N GLU A 107 8.17 11.37 0.00
CA GLU A 107 8.68 12.74 0.07
C GLU A 107 7.58 13.77 -0.20
N SER A 108 6.78 13.53 -1.26
CA SER A 108 5.66 14.42 -1.59
C SER A 108 4.60 14.44 -0.50
N LEU A 109 4.29 13.26 0.04
CA LEU A 109 3.29 13.17 1.10
C LEU A 109 3.76 13.87 2.38
N ALA A 110 5.05 13.77 2.70
CA ALA A 110 5.61 14.39 3.89
C ALA A 110 5.50 15.92 3.89
N GLU A 111 5.43 16.55 2.71
CA GLU A 111 5.26 17.99 2.60
C GLU A 111 3.95 18.46 3.22
N GLU A 112 2.90 17.66 3.14
CA GLU A 112 1.56 18.03 3.61
C GLU A 112 1.14 17.29 4.88
N TRP A 113 1.67 16.08 5.09
CA TRP A 113 1.18 15.16 6.10
C TRP A 113 2.22 14.81 7.16
N ALA A 114 3.16 15.72 7.44
CA ALA A 114 4.19 15.49 8.46
C ALA A 114 3.54 15.17 9.82
N GLY A 115 4.03 14.11 10.46
CA GLY A 115 3.55 13.69 11.77
C GLY A 115 2.14 13.11 11.81
N ALA A 116 1.56 12.79 10.65
CA ALA A 116 0.16 12.38 10.57
C ALA A 116 -0.12 10.93 10.96
N PHE A 117 0.90 10.08 10.95
CA PHE A 117 0.72 8.64 11.14
C PHE A 117 1.36 8.12 12.43
N ASP A 118 0.65 7.25 13.11
CA ASP A 118 1.16 6.57 14.31
C ASP A 118 2.23 5.54 13.96
N VAL A 119 2.08 4.87 12.81
CA VAL A 119 2.97 3.82 12.33
C VAL A 119 3.23 4.01 10.85
N VAL A 120 4.48 3.91 10.44
CA VAL A 120 4.86 3.94 9.02
C VAL A 120 5.62 2.66 8.70
N THR A 121 5.16 1.94 7.66
CA THR A 121 5.83 0.75 7.16
C THR A 121 6.40 1.01 5.78
N CYS A 122 7.55 0.41 5.50
CA CYS A 122 8.22 0.53 4.21
C CYS A 122 8.97 -0.78 3.95
N LEU A 123 8.31 -1.71 3.25
CA LEU A 123 8.82 -3.06 3.04
C LEU A 123 9.13 -3.30 1.57
N GLU A 124 10.34 -3.82 1.30
CA GLU A 124 10.80 -4.20 -0.04
C GLU A 124 10.72 -3.07 -1.07
N MET A 125 10.98 -1.84 -0.64
CA MET A 125 10.93 -0.67 -1.51
C MET A 125 12.29 0.01 -1.63
N LEU A 126 13.08 0.02 -0.55
CA LEU A 126 14.33 0.79 -0.49
C LEU A 126 15.38 0.34 -1.51
N GLU A 127 15.36 -0.94 -1.88
CA GLU A 127 16.27 -1.49 -2.90
C GLU A 127 15.94 -1.01 -4.31
N HIS A 128 14.77 -0.41 -4.52
CA HIS A 128 14.31 0.05 -5.83
C HIS A 128 14.41 1.56 -6.04
N VAL A 129 14.95 2.30 -5.07
CA VAL A 129 15.06 3.75 -5.17
C VAL A 129 16.53 4.18 -5.27
N PRO A 130 16.82 5.27 -6.02
CA PRO A 130 18.21 5.73 -6.18
C PRO A 130 18.86 6.18 -4.87
N ASP A 131 18.09 6.80 -3.97
CA ASP A 131 18.59 7.27 -2.68
C ASP A 131 17.65 6.85 -1.56
N PRO A 132 17.92 5.70 -0.92
CA PRO A 132 17.08 5.23 0.18
C PRO A 132 16.99 6.18 1.37
N SER A 133 18.02 6.99 1.60
CA SER A 133 18.04 7.91 2.75
C SER A 133 16.92 8.96 2.67
N ILE A 134 16.57 9.39 1.45
CA ILE A 134 15.48 10.34 1.23
C ILE A 134 14.14 9.72 1.67
N VAL A 135 13.93 8.47 1.30
CA VAL A 135 12.70 7.75 1.67
C VAL A 135 12.63 7.52 3.18
N ILE A 136 13.74 7.10 3.79
CA ILE A 136 13.81 6.87 5.22
C ILE A 136 13.51 8.16 5.99
N GLN A 137 14.09 9.28 5.55
CA GLN A 137 13.82 10.57 6.18
C GLN A 137 12.35 10.96 6.04
N ALA A 138 11.77 10.76 4.85
CA ALA A 138 10.35 11.05 4.63
C ALA A 138 9.46 10.19 5.53
N CYS A 139 9.77 8.91 5.69
CA CYS A 139 9.04 8.03 6.60
C CYS A 139 9.11 8.53 8.06
N ALA A 140 10.29 8.97 8.48
CA ALA A 140 10.46 9.54 9.82
C ALA A 140 9.64 10.83 9.98
N ASP A 141 9.62 11.69 8.96
CA ASP A 141 8.86 12.93 8.97
C ASP A 141 7.34 12.68 9.02
N LEU A 142 6.86 11.63 8.36
CA LEU A 142 5.45 11.26 8.33
C LEU A 142 4.97 10.62 9.63
N CYS A 143 5.88 10.00 10.35
CA CYS A 143 5.56 9.35 11.63
C CYS A 143 5.43 10.39 12.73
N CYS A 144 4.47 10.20 13.63
CA CYS A 144 4.30 11.07 14.79
C CYS A 144 5.47 10.87 15.76
N SER A 145 5.77 11.93 16.50
CA SER A 145 6.87 11.90 17.49
C SER A 145 6.48 11.15 18.73
#